data_4cd035b015ec2550accc9197a98548f2
#
_entry.id   4cd035b015ec2550accc9197a98548f2
#
_cell.length_a   1.000
_cell.length_b   1.000
_cell.length_c   1.000
_cell.angle_alpha   90.00
_cell.angle_beta   90.00
_cell.angle_gamma   90.00
#
_symmetry.space_group_name_H-M   'P 1'
#
loop_
_entity.id
_entity.type
_entity.pdbx_description
1 polymer ?
#
loop_
_entity_poly.entity_id
_entity_poly.type
_entity_poly.pdbx_seq_one_letter_code
_entity_poly.pdbx_strand_id
1 'polypeptide(L)'
;MEFNHPPPTSYVSSSSSSTGVNPSINVRPPRGGPVDSLVGAASDNKLVYIGDEHGEVFIPKLIAESAKKLKNAGVDHLAVEFVKHSDGAAFREALSYGKSAVKSFLEASWGQHGDAWLDKVSEALCCAHGAGIHVSVVDRKMVVEQPKTAMQKILYMKKRLALNAAWDATAAREASAVCANKSMVWGGAGHFSNSKTDGLKDMRPGLVISFDLTGSGFSRINDADEHSHIVISGENN
;
A
#
# COMPACT_ATOMS: atom_id res chain seq x y z
N MET A 1 -42.70 -9.31 48.32
CA MET A 1 -41.72 -10.05 47.50
C MET A 1 -40.66 -9.09 47.04
N GLU A 2 -39.54 -9.04 47.73
CA GLU A 2 -38.42 -8.17 47.40
C GLU A 2 -37.51 -8.91 46.43
N PHE A 3 -37.24 -8.27 45.26
CA PHE A 3 -36.27 -8.79 44.30
C PHE A 3 -34.90 -8.27 44.67
N ASN A 4 -34.07 -9.13 45.21
CA ASN A 4 -32.63 -8.88 45.40
C ASN A 4 -31.91 -8.94 44.06
N HIS A 5 -31.43 -7.77 43.57
CA HIS A 5 -30.48 -7.71 42.49
C HIS A 5 -29.06 -7.85 43.04
N PRO A 6 -28.21 -8.73 42.45
CA PRO A 6 -26.79 -8.76 42.80
C PRO A 6 -26.08 -7.50 42.29
N PRO A 7 -25.02 -7.05 42.99
CA PRO A 7 -24.27 -5.88 42.57
C PRO A 7 -23.47 -6.11 41.28
N PRO A 8 -23.21 -5.07 40.47
CA PRO A 8 -22.45 -5.21 39.25
C PRO A 8 -20.99 -5.59 39.56
N THR A 9 -20.58 -6.68 38.95
CA THR A 9 -19.18 -7.12 38.96
C THR A 9 -18.32 -6.08 38.24
N SER A 10 -17.40 -5.46 38.97
CA SER A 10 -16.37 -4.57 38.44
C SER A 10 -15.42 -5.38 37.54
N TYR A 11 -15.51 -5.14 36.23
CA TYR A 11 -14.49 -5.59 35.29
C TYR A 11 -13.18 -4.81 35.55
N VAL A 12 -12.21 -5.47 36.14
CA VAL A 12 -10.85 -4.99 36.15
C VAL A 12 -10.29 -5.22 34.75
N SER A 13 -10.21 -4.17 33.96
CA SER A 13 -9.47 -4.16 32.70
C SER A 13 -7.97 -4.26 33.05
N SER A 14 -7.43 -5.46 32.97
CA SER A 14 -5.99 -5.67 32.93
C SER A 14 -5.47 -5.10 31.60
N SER A 15 -4.98 -3.88 31.63
CA SER A 15 -4.15 -3.31 30.58
C SER A 15 -2.82 -4.06 30.58
N SER A 16 -2.73 -5.11 29.78
CA SER A 16 -1.46 -5.69 29.40
C SER A 16 -0.73 -4.68 28.51
N SER A 17 0.14 -3.89 29.10
CA SER A 17 1.15 -3.12 28.39
C SER A 17 2.11 -4.11 27.72
N SER A 18 1.78 -4.53 26.49
CA SER A 18 2.76 -5.12 25.60
C SER A 18 3.79 -4.04 25.30
N THR A 19 4.95 -4.12 25.92
CA THR A 19 6.16 -3.44 25.47
C THR A 19 6.58 -4.06 24.14
N GLY A 20 5.77 -3.85 23.12
CA GLY A 20 6.11 -4.17 21.74
C GLY A 20 7.26 -3.25 21.36
N VAL A 21 8.43 -3.80 21.18
CA VAL A 21 9.54 -3.11 20.54
C VAL A 21 9.03 -2.71 19.17
N ASN A 22 8.74 -1.41 18.98
CA ASN A 22 8.42 -0.88 17.66
C ASN A 22 9.58 -1.27 16.73
N PRO A 23 9.33 -2.00 15.64
CA PRO A 23 10.39 -2.32 14.70
C PRO A 23 11.02 -0.98 14.27
N SER A 24 12.32 -0.83 14.48
CA SER A 24 13.04 0.37 14.09
C SER A 24 12.92 0.52 12.57
N ILE A 25 12.34 1.65 12.14
CA ILE A 25 12.29 2.00 10.73
C ILE A 25 13.69 2.51 10.35
N ASN A 26 14.27 1.90 9.31
CA ASN A 26 15.57 2.28 8.80
C ASN A 26 15.42 3.27 7.65
N VAL A 27 15.58 4.56 7.95
CA VAL A 27 15.59 5.62 6.95
C VAL A 27 17.03 5.83 6.49
N ARG A 28 17.35 5.34 5.31
CA ARG A 28 18.65 5.61 4.67
C ARG A 28 18.44 6.46 3.42
N PRO A 29 19.31 7.44 3.18
CA PRO A 29 19.27 8.19 1.94
C PRO A 29 19.32 7.23 0.73
N PRO A 30 18.54 7.50 -0.32
CA PRO A 30 18.62 6.74 -1.57
C PRO A 30 20.05 6.67 -2.09
N ARG A 31 20.50 5.50 -2.52
CA ARG A 31 21.82 5.29 -3.09
C ARG A 31 21.70 4.58 -4.42
N GLY A 32 22.41 5.07 -5.41
CA GLY A 32 22.30 4.53 -6.77
C GLY A 32 21.03 4.97 -7.48
N GLY A 33 20.66 4.24 -8.52
CA GLY A 33 19.43 4.52 -9.27
C GLY A 33 18.15 4.11 -8.51
N PRO A 34 16.97 4.44 -9.08
CA PRO A 34 15.67 4.17 -8.44
C PRO A 34 15.45 2.72 -8.03
N VAL A 35 15.89 1.77 -8.86
CA VAL A 35 15.80 0.32 -8.57
C VAL A 35 16.61 -0.05 -7.33
N ASP A 36 17.85 0.41 -7.23
CA ASP A 36 18.72 0.06 -6.11
C ASP A 36 18.26 0.74 -4.82
N SER A 37 17.71 1.95 -4.92
CA SER A 37 17.11 2.68 -3.81
C SER A 37 15.87 1.97 -3.27
N LEU A 38 14.96 1.53 -4.14
CA LEU A 38 13.77 0.77 -3.74
C LEU A 38 14.15 -0.57 -3.09
N VAL A 39 15.07 -1.30 -3.70
CA VAL A 39 15.54 -2.60 -3.18
C VAL A 39 16.27 -2.42 -1.84
N GLY A 40 17.11 -1.39 -1.70
CA GLY A 40 17.78 -1.06 -0.43
C GLY A 40 16.77 -0.76 0.69
N ALA A 41 15.79 0.09 0.40
CA ALA A 41 14.72 0.42 1.34
C ALA A 41 13.94 -0.84 1.80
N ALA A 42 13.59 -1.71 0.85
CA ALA A 42 12.90 -2.96 1.15
C ALA A 42 13.80 -3.99 1.85
N SER A 43 15.12 -3.96 1.59
CA SER A 43 16.08 -4.81 2.30
C SER A 43 16.19 -4.46 3.79
N ASP A 44 16.14 -3.18 4.12
CA ASP A 44 16.37 -2.68 5.46
C ASP A 44 15.11 -2.62 6.34
N ASN A 45 13.92 -2.75 5.74
CA ASN A 45 12.64 -2.60 6.43
C ASN A 45 11.74 -3.82 6.26
N LYS A 46 10.97 -4.15 7.31
CA LYS A 46 9.96 -5.25 7.26
C LYS A 46 8.70 -4.85 6.52
N LEU A 47 8.37 -3.56 6.51
CA LEU A 47 7.19 -3.02 5.85
C LEU A 47 7.55 -1.74 5.12
N VAL A 48 7.20 -1.69 3.84
CA VAL A 48 7.42 -0.53 2.98
C VAL A 48 6.11 -0.15 2.31
N TYR A 49 5.74 1.12 2.41
CA TYR A 49 4.60 1.71 1.71
C TYR A 49 5.10 2.47 0.48
N ILE A 50 4.50 2.21 -0.67
CA ILE A 50 4.84 2.86 -1.94
C ILE A 50 3.65 3.73 -2.36
N GLY A 51 3.86 5.04 -2.33
CA GLY A 51 2.88 6.02 -2.80
C GLY A 51 2.95 6.24 -4.31
N ASP A 52 1.85 6.00 -5.00
CA ASP A 52 1.72 6.10 -6.45
C ASP A 52 0.85 7.30 -6.86
N GLU A 53 1.14 7.88 -8.01
CA GLU A 53 0.26 8.78 -8.73
C GLU A 53 -0.39 8.00 -9.88
N HIS A 54 -1.65 7.65 -9.71
CA HIS A 54 -2.36 6.86 -10.73
C HIS A 54 -2.38 7.57 -12.09
N GLY A 55 -1.98 6.84 -13.11
CA GLY A 55 -1.77 7.35 -14.47
C GLY A 55 -0.30 7.51 -14.83
N GLU A 56 0.61 7.61 -13.85
CA GLU A 56 2.06 7.67 -14.08
C GLU A 56 2.65 6.26 -14.20
N VAL A 57 3.49 6.05 -15.20
CA VAL A 57 4.04 4.72 -15.51
C VAL A 57 5.34 4.40 -14.79
N PHE A 58 5.94 5.38 -14.11
CA PHE A 58 7.25 5.25 -13.49
C PHE A 58 7.27 4.17 -12.40
N ILE A 59 6.35 4.25 -11.43
CA ILE A 59 6.31 3.31 -10.29
C ILE A 59 5.98 1.88 -10.74
N PRO A 60 4.96 1.64 -11.59
CA PRO A 60 4.75 0.31 -12.16
C PRO A 60 5.99 -0.25 -12.86
N LYS A 61 6.67 0.55 -13.69
CA LYS A 61 7.92 0.15 -14.36
C LYS A 61 9.00 -0.21 -13.35
N LEU A 62 9.21 0.63 -12.34
CA LEU A 62 10.19 0.41 -11.29
C LEU A 62 9.94 -0.91 -10.53
N ILE A 63 8.69 -1.20 -10.17
CA ILE A 63 8.32 -2.46 -9.49
C ILE A 63 8.60 -3.66 -10.41
N ALA A 64 8.24 -3.58 -11.70
CA ALA A 64 8.50 -4.65 -12.66
C ALA A 64 10.00 -4.95 -12.77
N GLU A 65 10.83 -3.93 -12.93
CA GLU A 65 12.29 -4.04 -13.04
C GLU A 65 12.95 -4.54 -11.75
N SER A 66 12.36 -4.20 -10.61
CA SER A 66 12.90 -4.57 -9.28
C SER A 66 12.44 -5.92 -8.78
N ALA A 67 11.41 -6.55 -9.36
CA ALA A 67 10.68 -7.68 -8.78
C ALA A 67 11.59 -8.83 -8.31
N LYS A 68 12.53 -9.28 -9.14
CA LYS A 68 13.50 -10.34 -8.77
C LYS A 68 14.44 -9.90 -7.65
N LYS A 69 14.93 -8.66 -7.69
CA LYS A 69 15.82 -8.11 -6.66
C LYS A 69 15.07 -7.94 -5.33
N LEU A 70 13.82 -7.51 -5.36
CA LEU A 70 12.94 -7.41 -4.19
C LEU A 70 12.71 -8.78 -3.55
N LYS A 71 12.42 -9.80 -4.35
CA LYS A 71 12.30 -11.17 -3.83
C LYS A 71 13.59 -11.65 -3.18
N ASN A 72 14.74 -11.40 -3.79
CA ASN A 72 16.06 -11.73 -3.23
C ASN A 72 16.37 -10.95 -1.94
N ALA A 73 15.83 -9.74 -1.79
CA ALA A 73 15.91 -8.94 -0.56
C ALA A 73 14.93 -9.41 0.54
N GLY A 74 14.17 -10.47 0.29
CA GLY A 74 13.25 -11.11 1.23
C GLY A 74 11.84 -10.53 1.22
N VAL A 75 11.45 -9.77 0.20
CA VAL A 75 10.07 -9.34 0.00
C VAL A 75 9.24 -10.53 -0.47
N ASP A 76 8.31 -10.98 0.35
CA ASP A 76 7.46 -12.14 0.09
C ASP A 76 6.02 -11.77 -0.24
N HIS A 77 5.63 -10.52 0.06
CA HIS A 77 4.26 -10.07 -0.07
C HIS A 77 4.19 -8.65 -0.63
N LEU A 78 3.28 -8.44 -1.59
CA LEU A 78 2.91 -7.15 -2.16
C LEU A 78 1.39 -6.98 -2.07
N ALA A 79 0.93 -6.07 -1.23
CA ALA A 79 -0.48 -5.70 -1.14
C ALA A 79 -0.77 -4.51 -2.07
N VAL A 80 -1.85 -4.57 -2.85
CA VAL A 80 -2.15 -3.54 -3.85
C VAL A 80 -3.59 -3.02 -3.74
N GLU A 81 -3.75 -1.73 -4.03
CA GLU A 81 -5.04 -1.02 -4.03
C GLU A 81 -5.93 -1.37 -5.22
N PHE A 82 -5.36 -1.77 -6.34
CA PHE A 82 -6.01 -1.71 -7.67
C PHE A 82 -7.20 -2.67 -7.84
N VAL A 83 -7.43 -3.56 -6.91
CA VAL A 83 -8.49 -4.56 -6.99
C VAL A 83 -9.25 -4.62 -5.67
N LYS A 84 -10.57 -4.75 -5.76
CA LYS A 84 -11.40 -4.96 -4.56
C LYS A 84 -11.00 -6.25 -3.88
N HIS A 85 -10.96 -6.22 -2.55
CA HIS A 85 -10.66 -7.41 -1.75
C HIS A 85 -11.64 -8.57 -2.03
N SER A 86 -12.92 -8.27 -2.31
CA SER A 86 -13.92 -9.28 -2.69
C SER A 86 -13.55 -10.06 -3.96
N ASP A 87 -12.80 -9.44 -4.85
CA ASP A 87 -12.46 -10.00 -6.17
C ASP A 87 -11.06 -10.66 -6.17
N GLY A 88 -10.45 -10.79 -4.99
CA GLY A 88 -9.09 -11.30 -4.83
C GLY A 88 -8.86 -12.71 -5.37
N ALA A 89 -9.87 -13.58 -5.30
CA ALA A 89 -9.77 -14.93 -5.86
C ALA A 89 -9.68 -14.89 -7.40
N ALA A 90 -10.60 -14.16 -8.05
CA ALA A 90 -10.60 -13.99 -9.50
C ALA A 90 -9.35 -13.24 -9.99
N PHE A 91 -8.85 -12.29 -9.21
CA PHE A 91 -7.61 -11.60 -9.53
C PHE A 91 -6.38 -12.53 -9.49
N ARG A 92 -6.27 -13.41 -8.48
CA ARG A 92 -5.19 -14.40 -8.43
C ARG A 92 -5.25 -15.37 -9.60
N GLU A 93 -6.44 -15.72 -10.03
CA GLU A 93 -6.63 -16.52 -11.25
C GLU A 93 -6.14 -15.76 -12.48
N ALA A 94 -6.50 -14.48 -12.63
CA ALA A 94 -6.01 -13.62 -13.71
C ALA A 94 -4.47 -13.50 -13.72
N LEU A 95 -3.82 -13.39 -12.55
CA LEU A 95 -2.37 -13.40 -12.43
C LEU A 95 -1.74 -14.68 -12.99
N SER A 96 -2.37 -15.84 -12.81
CA SER A 96 -1.89 -17.11 -13.34
C SER A 96 -1.98 -17.23 -14.87
N TYR A 97 -2.92 -16.49 -15.49
CA TYR A 97 -3.05 -16.39 -16.94
C TYR A 97 -2.15 -15.33 -17.58
N GLY A 98 -1.52 -14.47 -16.77
CA GLY A 98 -0.52 -13.49 -17.20
C GLY A 98 -1.07 -12.11 -17.53
N LYS A 99 -0.19 -11.29 -18.12
CA LYS A 99 -0.37 -9.84 -18.25
C LYS A 99 -1.68 -9.43 -18.93
N SER A 100 -2.06 -10.06 -20.02
CA SER A 100 -3.30 -9.70 -20.75
C SER A 100 -4.55 -9.92 -19.91
N ALA A 101 -4.61 -11.02 -19.14
CA ALA A 101 -5.73 -11.29 -18.25
C ALA A 101 -5.80 -10.28 -17.10
N VAL A 102 -4.65 -9.94 -16.49
CA VAL A 102 -4.56 -8.92 -15.45
C VAL A 102 -4.99 -7.55 -15.98
N LYS A 103 -4.53 -7.17 -17.17
CA LYS A 103 -4.92 -5.90 -17.81
C LYS A 103 -6.43 -5.82 -18.03
N SER A 104 -7.03 -6.85 -18.62
CA SER A 104 -8.48 -6.90 -18.84
C SER A 104 -9.25 -6.84 -17.51
N PHE A 105 -8.73 -7.48 -16.46
CA PHE A 105 -9.32 -7.43 -15.13
C PHE A 105 -9.32 -6.01 -14.53
N LEU A 106 -8.20 -5.28 -14.69
CA LEU A 106 -8.04 -3.92 -14.18
C LEU A 106 -8.84 -2.89 -14.99
N GLU A 107 -9.01 -3.11 -16.28
CA GLU A 107 -9.64 -2.16 -17.21
C GLU A 107 -11.06 -1.77 -16.77
N ALA A 108 -11.83 -2.72 -16.25
CA ALA A 108 -13.19 -2.48 -15.76
C ALA A 108 -13.28 -1.44 -14.62
N SER A 109 -12.21 -1.27 -13.85
CA SER A 109 -12.20 -0.38 -12.67
C SER A 109 -11.25 0.82 -12.83
N TRP A 110 -10.23 0.72 -13.68
CA TRP A 110 -9.12 1.65 -13.79
C TRP A 110 -8.86 2.16 -15.22
N GLY A 111 -9.72 1.82 -16.19
CA GLY A 111 -9.55 2.20 -17.59
C GLY A 111 -9.42 3.70 -17.84
N GLN A 112 -9.96 4.55 -16.94
CA GLN A 112 -9.84 6.00 -17.00
C GLN A 112 -8.40 6.53 -16.87
N HIS A 113 -7.45 5.73 -16.37
CA HIS A 113 -6.05 6.13 -16.22
C HIS A 113 -5.21 5.87 -17.48
N GLY A 114 -5.81 5.32 -18.52
CA GLY A 114 -5.19 5.11 -19.83
C GLY A 114 -4.50 3.75 -20.00
N ASP A 115 -4.41 3.36 -21.26
CA ASP A 115 -3.92 2.03 -21.65
C ASP A 115 -2.46 1.78 -21.27
N ALA A 116 -1.60 2.79 -21.42
CA ALA A 116 -0.18 2.70 -21.08
C ALA A 116 0.05 2.42 -19.59
N TRP A 117 -0.72 3.07 -18.72
CA TRP A 117 -0.65 2.83 -17.28
C TRP A 117 -1.15 1.44 -16.90
N LEU A 118 -2.30 1.02 -17.44
CA LEU A 118 -2.84 -0.33 -17.25
C LEU A 118 -1.86 -1.42 -17.68
N ASP A 119 -1.21 -1.20 -18.82
CA ASP A 119 -0.18 -2.11 -19.34
C ASP A 119 0.99 -2.27 -18.37
N LYS A 120 1.49 -1.16 -17.82
CA LYS A 120 2.62 -1.18 -16.88
C LYS A 120 2.26 -1.70 -15.50
N VAL A 121 1.08 -1.38 -14.97
CA VAL A 121 0.60 -1.98 -13.71
C VAL A 121 0.46 -3.49 -13.86
N SER A 122 -0.15 -3.95 -14.96
CA SER A 122 -0.32 -5.39 -15.22
C SER A 122 1.03 -6.10 -15.34
N GLU A 123 2.00 -5.49 -16.01
CA GLU A 123 3.38 -5.97 -16.10
C GLU A 123 4.03 -6.09 -14.72
N ALA A 124 3.92 -5.04 -13.89
CA ALA A 124 4.48 -5.02 -12.54
C ALA A 124 3.92 -6.14 -11.66
N LEU A 125 2.60 -6.32 -11.67
CA LEU A 125 1.92 -7.35 -10.89
C LEU A 125 2.31 -8.75 -11.35
N CYS A 126 2.40 -8.98 -12.66
CA CYS A 126 2.86 -10.26 -13.21
C CYS A 126 4.35 -10.51 -12.92
N CYS A 127 5.21 -9.49 -13.00
CA CYS A 127 6.63 -9.63 -12.66
C CYS A 127 6.81 -9.96 -11.16
N ALA A 128 6.08 -9.29 -10.28
CA ALA A 128 6.11 -9.60 -8.85
C ALA A 128 5.64 -11.03 -8.58
N HIS A 129 4.50 -11.44 -9.14
CA HIS A 129 3.97 -12.80 -9.03
C HIS A 129 4.96 -13.84 -9.59
N GLY A 130 5.49 -13.61 -10.79
CA GLY A 130 6.46 -14.48 -11.44
C GLY A 130 7.80 -14.60 -10.72
N ALA A 131 8.17 -13.58 -9.94
CA ALA A 131 9.32 -13.61 -9.03
C ALA A 131 9.04 -14.41 -7.74
N GLY A 132 7.82 -14.85 -7.49
CA GLY A 132 7.41 -15.57 -6.28
C GLY A 132 7.04 -14.64 -5.11
N ILE A 133 6.69 -13.38 -5.40
CA ILE A 133 6.10 -12.47 -4.42
C ILE A 133 4.59 -12.70 -4.43
N HIS A 134 4.00 -12.96 -3.26
CA HIS A 134 2.55 -13.10 -3.14
C HIS A 134 1.87 -11.74 -3.32
N VAL A 135 1.05 -11.60 -4.37
CA VAL A 135 0.29 -10.39 -4.63
C VAL A 135 -1.10 -10.52 -4.04
N SER A 136 -1.45 -9.62 -3.12
CA SER A 136 -2.78 -9.57 -2.50
C SER A 136 -3.46 -8.23 -2.77
N VAL A 137 -4.78 -8.22 -2.65
CA VAL A 137 -5.63 -7.06 -2.93
C VAL A 137 -6.30 -6.60 -1.65
N VAL A 138 -6.27 -5.30 -1.40
CA VAL A 138 -6.67 -4.74 -0.12
C VAL A 138 -7.81 -3.73 -0.21
N ASP A 139 -8.15 -3.25 -1.41
CA ASP A 139 -9.15 -2.20 -1.55
C ASP A 139 -10.55 -2.64 -1.11
N ARG A 140 -11.18 -1.80 -0.31
CA ARG A 140 -12.57 -1.93 0.07
C ARG A 140 -13.36 -0.86 -0.64
N LYS A 141 -13.68 -1.11 -1.92
CA LYS A 141 -14.39 -0.15 -2.76
C LYS A 141 -15.66 0.32 -2.07
N MET A 142 -15.75 1.62 -1.87
CA MET A 142 -17.02 2.26 -1.54
C MET A 142 -17.86 2.39 -2.81
N VAL A 143 -19.09 1.92 -2.77
CA VAL A 143 -20.09 2.29 -3.78
C VAL A 143 -20.51 3.73 -3.46
N VAL A 144 -19.90 4.68 -4.11
CA VAL A 144 -20.26 6.11 -4.01
C VAL A 144 -20.40 6.63 -5.42
N GLU A 145 -21.44 7.44 -5.65
CA GLU A 145 -21.56 8.18 -6.90
C GLU A 145 -20.30 9.04 -7.14
N GLN A 146 -19.88 9.12 -8.38
CA GLN A 146 -18.74 9.94 -8.78
C GLN A 146 -18.95 11.38 -8.30
N PRO A 147 -18.00 11.95 -7.54
CA PRO A 147 -18.18 13.29 -6.98
C PRO A 147 -18.18 14.34 -8.09
N LYS A 148 -19.24 15.14 -8.16
CA LYS A 148 -19.45 16.17 -9.19
C LYS A 148 -18.93 17.55 -8.78
N THR A 149 -18.88 17.84 -7.46
CA THR A 149 -18.43 19.13 -6.93
C THR A 149 -17.15 18.99 -6.12
N ALA A 150 -16.43 20.11 -5.91
CA ALA A 150 -15.22 20.14 -5.08
C ALA A 150 -15.50 19.63 -3.64
N MET A 151 -16.62 20.02 -3.05
CA MET A 151 -17.02 19.56 -1.72
C MET A 151 -17.28 18.06 -1.70
N GLN A 152 -17.97 17.52 -2.71
CA GLN A 152 -18.19 16.07 -2.83
C GLN A 152 -16.88 15.31 -3.00
N LYS A 153 -15.92 15.88 -3.75
CA LYS A 153 -14.57 15.29 -3.89
C LYS A 153 -13.85 15.20 -2.53
N ILE A 154 -13.89 16.28 -1.74
CA ILE A 154 -13.29 16.30 -0.40
C ILE A 154 -13.94 15.25 0.50
N LEU A 155 -15.26 15.18 0.54
CA LEU A 155 -16.00 14.18 1.34
C LEU A 155 -15.74 12.76 0.86
N TYR A 156 -15.64 12.54 -0.45
CA TYR A 156 -15.28 11.25 -1.02
C TYR A 156 -13.88 10.82 -0.56
N MET A 157 -12.88 11.72 -0.68
CA MET A 157 -11.52 11.43 -0.23
C MET A 157 -11.46 11.12 1.26
N LYS A 158 -12.13 11.90 2.10
CA LYS A 158 -12.21 11.59 3.55
C LYS A 158 -12.77 10.18 3.81
N LYS A 159 -13.84 9.78 3.12
CA LYS A 159 -14.42 8.44 3.24
C LYS A 159 -13.46 7.36 2.73
N ARG A 160 -12.72 7.61 1.65
CA ARG A 160 -11.69 6.70 1.14
C ARG A 160 -10.57 6.50 2.16
N LEU A 161 -10.06 7.58 2.71
CA LEU A 161 -8.97 7.54 3.70
C LEU A 161 -9.40 6.88 5.02
N ALA A 162 -10.67 6.99 5.40
CA ALA A 162 -11.21 6.28 6.57
C ALA A 162 -11.17 4.74 6.42
N LEU A 163 -10.95 4.21 5.22
CA LEU A 163 -10.77 2.77 4.98
C LEU A 163 -9.33 2.30 5.17
N ASN A 164 -8.37 3.20 5.36
CA ASN A 164 -6.95 2.86 5.45
C ASN A 164 -6.65 1.84 6.55
N ALA A 165 -7.27 1.96 7.73
CA ALA A 165 -7.10 1.01 8.82
C ALA A 165 -7.56 -0.42 8.42
N ALA A 166 -8.71 -0.52 7.75
CA ALA A 166 -9.20 -1.81 7.26
C ALA A 166 -8.34 -2.36 6.12
N TRP A 167 -7.77 -1.48 5.33
CA TRP A 167 -6.85 -1.79 4.24
C TRP A 167 -5.54 -2.36 4.79
N ASP A 168 -4.93 -1.67 5.76
CA ASP A 168 -3.71 -2.12 6.42
C ASP A 168 -3.91 -3.43 7.19
N ALA A 169 -5.02 -3.58 7.93
CA ALA A 169 -5.36 -4.82 8.61
C ALA A 169 -5.52 -6.00 7.63
N THR A 170 -6.06 -5.74 6.43
CA THR A 170 -6.15 -6.76 5.37
C THR A 170 -4.77 -7.13 4.86
N ALA A 171 -3.90 -6.15 4.55
CA ALA A 171 -2.53 -6.40 4.13
C ALA A 171 -1.74 -7.20 5.18
N ALA A 172 -1.92 -6.88 6.47
CA ALA A 172 -1.29 -7.62 7.57
C ALA A 172 -1.72 -9.08 7.62
N ARG A 173 -3.03 -9.34 7.47
CA ARG A 173 -3.58 -10.70 7.49
C ARG A 173 -3.07 -11.51 6.29
N GLU A 174 -3.08 -10.95 5.09
CA GLU A 174 -2.58 -11.63 3.88
C GLU A 174 -1.07 -11.93 3.99
N ALA A 175 -0.27 -10.98 4.48
CA ALA A 175 1.15 -11.21 4.75
C ALA A 175 1.38 -12.35 5.75
N SER A 176 0.60 -12.38 6.84
CA SER A 176 0.67 -13.43 7.85
C SER A 176 0.27 -14.80 7.30
N ALA A 177 -0.75 -14.85 6.45
CA ALA A 177 -1.23 -16.09 5.85
C ALA A 177 -0.17 -16.79 4.97
N VAL A 178 0.75 -16.02 4.39
CA VAL A 178 1.86 -16.55 3.58
C VAL A 178 3.19 -16.55 4.34
N CYS A 179 3.18 -16.28 5.65
CA CYS A 179 4.36 -16.20 6.49
C CYS A 179 5.42 -15.24 5.91
N ALA A 180 4.97 -14.10 5.37
CA ALA A 180 5.85 -13.15 4.71
C ALA A 180 6.89 -12.59 5.70
N ASN A 181 8.16 -12.64 5.34
CA ASN A 181 9.24 -12.05 6.09
C ASN A 181 9.23 -10.51 5.97
N LYS A 182 9.02 -10.03 4.73
CA LYS A 182 8.87 -8.60 4.43
C LYS A 182 7.69 -8.37 3.51
N SER A 183 7.05 -7.21 3.70
CA SER A 183 5.86 -6.82 2.94
C SER A 183 6.02 -5.44 2.34
N MET A 184 5.43 -5.26 1.17
CA MET A 184 5.26 -3.96 0.53
C MET A 184 3.76 -3.71 0.36
N VAL A 185 3.36 -2.45 0.46
CA VAL A 185 1.99 -1.98 0.20
C VAL A 185 2.06 -0.88 -0.85
N TRP A 186 1.43 -1.10 -1.98
CA TRP A 186 1.44 -0.18 -3.12
C TRP A 186 0.04 0.38 -3.38
N GLY A 187 -0.08 1.69 -3.34
CA GLY A 187 -1.34 2.38 -3.60
C GLY A 187 -1.16 3.86 -3.81
N GLY A 188 -2.25 4.58 -4.05
CA GLY A 188 -2.21 6.02 -4.28
C GLY A 188 -1.55 6.79 -3.14
N ALA A 189 -0.65 7.73 -3.47
CA ALA A 189 0.10 8.52 -2.51
C ALA A 189 -0.79 9.21 -1.45
N GLY A 190 -2.03 9.58 -1.82
CA GLY A 190 -3.00 10.15 -0.91
C GLY A 190 -3.38 9.27 0.28
N HIS A 191 -3.17 7.95 0.21
CA HIS A 191 -3.39 7.03 1.33
C HIS A 191 -2.30 7.10 2.40
N PHE A 192 -1.10 7.55 2.04
CA PHE A 192 0.07 7.54 2.91
C PHE A 192 0.44 8.93 3.45
N SER A 193 -0.13 10.01 2.89
CA SER A 193 0.42 11.36 3.00
C SER A 193 -0.51 12.35 3.66
N ASN A 194 -1.12 12.09 4.80
CA ASN A 194 -2.01 13.13 5.27
C ASN A 194 -1.93 13.42 6.76
N SER A 195 -1.27 14.52 7.12
CA SER A 195 -1.32 15.13 8.45
C SER A 195 -2.73 15.57 8.86
N LYS A 196 -3.65 15.75 7.91
CA LYS A 196 -5.02 16.22 8.15
C LYS A 196 -6.06 15.11 8.27
N THR A 197 -5.68 13.89 7.97
CA THR A 197 -6.56 12.72 8.08
C THR A 197 -5.80 11.61 8.79
N ASP A 198 -6.46 10.92 9.69
CA ASP A 198 -5.88 9.89 10.57
C ASP A 198 -5.25 8.68 9.86
N GLY A 199 -5.06 8.73 8.53
CA GLY A 199 -4.60 7.62 7.70
C GLY A 199 -3.27 6.99 8.13
N LEU A 200 -2.23 7.79 8.31
CA LEU A 200 -0.91 7.27 8.72
C LEU A 200 -0.84 6.82 10.18
N LYS A 201 -1.66 7.39 11.05
CA LYS A 201 -1.68 7.00 12.47
C LYS A 201 -2.24 5.59 12.68
N ASP A 202 -3.10 5.14 11.77
CA ASP A 202 -3.76 3.85 11.85
C ASP A 202 -2.99 2.75 11.12
N MET A 203 -1.92 3.12 10.41
CA MET A 203 -1.06 2.17 9.71
C MET A 203 0.00 1.59 10.64
N ARG A 204 0.41 0.37 10.34
CA ARG A 204 1.54 -0.25 11.03
C ARG A 204 2.82 0.54 10.74
N PRO A 205 3.75 0.66 11.72
CA PRO A 205 5.03 1.30 11.50
C PRO A 205 5.77 0.68 10.30
N GLY A 206 6.09 1.49 9.31
CA GLY A 206 6.76 1.08 8.09
C GLY A 206 7.36 2.27 7.36
N LEU A 207 8.34 2.01 6.51
CA LEU A 207 8.98 3.05 5.70
C LEU A 207 8.03 3.47 4.58
N VAL A 208 7.78 4.78 4.46
CA VAL A 208 7.02 5.35 3.35
C VAL A 208 8.00 5.80 2.26
N ILE A 209 7.76 5.37 1.03
CA ILE A 209 8.50 5.78 -0.16
C ILE A 209 7.57 6.59 -1.05
N SER A 210 8.03 7.77 -1.41
CA SER A 210 7.45 8.56 -2.49
C SER A 210 8.49 8.85 -3.56
N PHE A 211 8.02 9.38 -4.68
CA PHE A 211 8.88 9.62 -5.83
C PHE A 211 8.73 11.08 -6.28
N ASP A 212 9.88 11.72 -6.51
CA ASP A 212 9.92 13.01 -7.19
C ASP A 212 10.07 12.77 -8.69
N LEU A 213 8.98 12.87 -9.41
CA LEU A 213 8.94 12.70 -10.87
C LEU A 213 9.26 13.98 -11.64
N THR A 214 9.39 15.10 -10.93
CA THR A 214 9.56 16.44 -11.54
C THR A 214 10.97 16.97 -11.39
N GLY A 215 11.83 16.33 -10.58
CA GLY A 215 13.17 16.82 -10.25
C GLY A 215 13.15 18.07 -9.36
N SER A 216 11.98 18.40 -8.79
CA SER A 216 11.82 19.61 -7.95
C SER A 216 12.23 19.39 -6.49
N GLY A 217 12.53 18.16 -6.10
CA GLY A 217 12.76 17.77 -4.70
C GLY A 217 11.48 17.71 -3.86
N PHE A 218 10.32 17.96 -4.47
CA PHE A 218 9.03 17.90 -3.80
C PHE A 218 8.33 16.57 -4.06
N SER A 219 8.04 15.87 -2.99
CA SER A 219 7.07 14.79 -2.99
C SER A 219 5.69 15.35 -2.62
N ARG A 220 4.61 14.81 -3.16
CA ARG A 220 3.26 15.14 -2.70
C ARG A 220 2.96 14.63 -1.29
N ILE A 221 3.86 13.88 -0.69
CA ILE A 221 3.81 13.45 0.71
C ILE A 221 4.43 14.57 1.56
N ASN A 222 3.72 15.67 1.71
CA ASN A 222 4.26 16.89 2.34
C ASN A 222 4.36 16.84 3.87
N ASP A 223 3.87 15.80 4.54
CA ASP A 223 3.75 15.78 6.01
C ASP A 223 4.18 14.44 6.60
N ALA A 224 4.95 13.64 5.87
CA ALA A 224 5.51 12.42 6.41
C ALA A 224 6.66 12.80 7.37
N ASP A 225 6.65 12.16 8.52
CA ASP A 225 7.73 12.23 9.49
C ASP A 225 9.06 11.86 8.79
N GLU A 226 10.05 12.74 8.85
CA GLU A 226 11.37 12.51 8.27
C GLU A 226 12.06 11.25 8.76
N HIS A 227 11.59 10.70 9.89
CA HIS A 227 12.06 9.43 10.45
C HIS A 227 11.40 8.18 9.84
N SER A 228 10.44 8.35 8.96
CA SER A 228 9.71 7.23 8.33
C SER A 228 9.49 7.39 6.83
N HIS A 229 10.08 8.39 6.21
CA HIS A 229 9.83 8.72 4.81
C HIS A 229 11.12 8.98 4.02
N ILE A 230 11.19 8.43 2.83
CA ILE A 230 12.23 8.75 1.84
C ILE A 230 11.60 9.16 0.51
N VAL A 231 12.29 10.06 -0.19
CA VAL A 231 11.95 10.48 -1.56
C VAL A 231 13.00 9.91 -2.51
N ILE A 232 12.56 9.18 -3.51
CA ILE A 232 13.42 8.66 -4.57
C ILE A 232 13.21 9.53 -5.82
N SER A 233 14.29 10.14 -6.33
CA SER A 233 14.20 10.89 -7.59
C SER A 233 13.98 9.94 -8.76
N GLY A 234 12.94 10.20 -9.54
CA GLY A 234 12.74 9.58 -10.84
C GLY A 234 13.63 10.33 -11.83
N GLU A 235 14.65 9.70 -12.37
CA GLU A 235 15.33 10.28 -13.52
C GLU A 235 14.36 10.25 -14.71
N ASN A 236 13.97 11.43 -15.17
CA ASN A 236 13.30 11.58 -16.47
C ASN A 236 14.35 11.28 -17.55
N ASN A 237 14.42 10.03 -17.99
CA ASN A 237 15.08 9.64 -19.23
C ASN A 237 14.11 9.69 -20.40
#